data_96ac4b6aad47ff70cad439dce2eba969
#
_entry.id   96ac4b6aad47ff70cad439dce2eba969
#
_cell.length_a   1.000
_cell.length_b   1.000
_cell.length_c   1.000
_cell.angle_alpha   90.00
_cell.angle_beta   90.00
_cell.angle_gamma   90.00
#
_symmetry.space_group_name_H-M   'P 1'
#
loop_
_entity.id
_entity.type
_entity.pdbx_description
1 polymer ?
#
loop_
_entity_poly.entity_id
_entity_poly.type
_entity_poly.pdbx_seq_one_letter_code
_entity_poly.pdbx_strand_id
1 'polypeptide(L)' 'MPYVNIRVTKEGVTPAQKLELIEGATDLLQRVLNKNPATTFVIIDEVEMDSWGVNRENVVTMRAREAADRAAAKLGDKS' A
#
# COMPACT_ATOMS: atom_id res chain seq x y z
N MET A 1 -15.29 -16.97 9.55
CA MET A 1 -14.08 -16.26 9.97
C MET A 1 -13.67 -15.28 8.85
N PRO A 2 -13.82 -14.00 9.06
CA PRO A 2 -13.42 -13.03 8.04
C PRO A 2 -11.90 -12.92 7.93
N TYR A 3 -11.43 -12.61 6.74
CA TYR A 3 -10.02 -12.45 6.45
C TYR A 3 -9.82 -11.19 5.60
N VAL A 4 -8.86 -10.37 6.01
CA VAL A 4 -8.47 -9.17 5.27
C VAL A 4 -6.99 -9.25 4.96
N ASN A 5 -6.63 -9.01 3.72
CA ASN A 5 -5.24 -8.91 3.31
C ASN A 5 -4.98 -7.50 2.77
N ILE A 6 -3.99 -6.84 3.35
CA ILE A 6 -3.55 -5.53 2.91
C ILE A 6 -2.14 -5.69 2.36
N ARG A 7 -1.98 -5.48 1.06
CA ARG A 7 -0.68 -5.52 0.41
C ARG A 7 -0.24 -4.12 0.05
N VAL A 8 0.98 -3.79 0.39
CA VAL A 8 1.57 -2.50 0.09
C VAL A 8 2.99 -2.71 -0.42
N THR A 9 3.49 -1.73 -1.15
CA THR A 9 4.90 -1.73 -1.53
C THR A 9 5.76 -1.50 -0.29
N LYS A 10 6.92 -2.14 -0.25
CA LYS A 10 7.83 -2.05 0.91
C LYS A 10 8.53 -0.70 0.90
N GLU A 11 8.00 0.22 1.69
CA GLU A 11 8.44 1.62 1.74
C GLU A 11 8.55 2.15 3.17
N GLY A 12 8.96 1.29 4.09
CA GLY A 12 9.21 1.70 5.47
C GLY A 12 7.99 1.73 6.39
N VAL A 13 7.02 0.86 6.14
CA VAL A 13 5.88 0.72 7.05
C VAL A 13 6.39 0.21 8.40
N THR A 14 6.08 0.94 9.47
CA THR A 14 6.54 0.60 10.81
C THR A 14 5.65 -0.46 11.47
N PRO A 15 6.16 -1.20 12.48
CA PRO A 15 5.31 -2.12 13.23
C PRO A 15 4.09 -1.45 13.86
N ALA A 16 4.22 -0.21 14.33
CA ALA A 16 3.10 0.56 14.87
C ALA A 16 2.03 0.83 13.81
N GLN A 17 2.44 1.18 12.60
CA GLN A 17 1.53 1.39 11.48
C GLN A 17 0.81 0.10 11.08
N LYS A 18 1.53 -1.02 11.07
CA LYS A 18 0.92 -2.33 10.79
C LYS A 18 -0.16 -2.67 11.82
N LEU A 19 0.12 -2.43 13.09
CA LEU A 19 -0.85 -2.68 14.16
C LEU A 19 -2.08 -1.79 13.98
N GLU A 20 -1.89 -0.53 13.65
CA GLU A 20 -2.98 0.40 13.39
C GLU A 20 -3.85 -0.06 12.21
N LEU A 21 -3.23 -0.55 11.15
CA LEU A 21 -3.97 -1.11 10.00
C LEU A 21 -4.77 -2.35 10.41
N ILE A 22 -4.18 -3.23 11.20
CA ILE A 22 -4.85 -4.43 11.71
C ILE A 22 -6.06 -4.04 12.56
N GLU A 23 -5.90 -3.12 13.48
CA GLU A 23 -6.98 -2.64 14.34
C GLU A 23 -8.09 -1.98 13.51
N GLY A 24 -7.72 -1.10 12.58
CA GLY A 24 -8.68 -0.41 11.74
C GLY A 24 -9.47 -1.34 10.83
N ALA A 25 -8.81 -2.33 10.22
CA ALA A 25 -9.50 -3.31 9.38
C ALA A 25 -10.46 -4.17 10.20
N THR A 26 -10.04 -4.56 11.40
CA THR A 26 -10.88 -5.34 12.32
C THR A 26 -12.11 -4.53 12.72
N ASP A 27 -11.93 -3.26 13.10
CA ASP A 27 -13.03 -2.38 13.49
C ASP A 27 -14.01 -2.16 12.33
N LEU A 28 -13.50 -2.04 11.12
CA LEU A 28 -14.33 -1.89 9.93
C LEU A 28 -15.28 -3.07 9.74
N LEU A 29 -14.75 -4.29 9.85
CA LEU A 29 -15.56 -5.51 9.68
C LEU A 29 -16.56 -5.68 10.82
N GLN A 30 -16.21 -5.28 12.03
CA GLN A 30 -17.12 -5.29 13.15
C GLN A 30 -18.25 -4.30 12.95
N ARG A 31 -17.94 -3.09 12.55
CA ARG A 31 -18.91 -2.02 12.37
C ARG A 31 -19.88 -2.29 11.23
N VAL A 32 -19.37 -2.76 10.09
CA VAL A 32 -20.19 -2.94 8.88
C VAL A 32 -20.90 -4.30 8.85
N LEU A 33 -20.20 -5.36 9.24
CA LEU A 33 -20.69 -6.74 9.09
C LEU A 33 -20.97 -7.41 10.43
N ASN A 34 -20.75 -6.75 11.54
CA ASN A 34 -20.91 -7.29 12.89
C ASN A 34 -20.09 -8.58 13.10
N LYS A 35 -18.87 -8.60 12.54
CA LYS A 35 -17.97 -9.75 12.70
C LYS A 35 -17.25 -9.67 14.05
N ASN A 36 -17.01 -10.84 14.63
CA ASN A 36 -16.33 -10.93 15.92
C ASN A 36 -14.83 -10.60 15.76
N PRO A 37 -14.32 -9.57 16.46
CA PRO A 37 -12.88 -9.23 16.38
C PRO A 37 -11.96 -10.41 16.76
N ALA A 38 -12.40 -11.27 17.68
CA ALA A 38 -11.59 -12.41 18.13
C ALA A 38 -11.34 -13.45 17.04
N THR A 39 -12.15 -13.46 15.99
CA THR A 39 -12.03 -14.41 14.88
C THR A 39 -11.82 -13.73 13.53
N THR A 40 -11.48 -12.43 13.53
CA THR A 40 -11.16 -11.68 12.33
C THR A 40 -9.65 -11.70 12.11
N PHE A 41 -9.24 -12.17 10.94
CA PHE A 41 -7.81 -12.25 10.57
C PHE A 41 -7.45 -11.13 9.63
N VAL A 42 -6.34 -10.43 9.91
CA VAL A 42 -5.80 -9.38 9.06
C VAL A 42 -4.33 -9.66 8.82
N ILE A 43 -3.93 -9.69 7.56
CA ILE A 43 -2.54 -9.90 7.18
C ILE A 43 -2.05 -8.69 6.40
N ILE A 44 -0.89 -8.17 6.80
CA ILE A 44 -0.22 -7.08 6.11
C ILE A 44 0.98 -7.66 5.37
N ASP A 45 0.99 -7.53 4.05
CA ASP A 45 2.10 -7.97 3.21
C ASP A 45 2.85 -6.76 2.66
N GLU A 46 4.15 -6.72 2.86
CA GLU A 46 5.02 -5.76 2.21
C GLU A 46 5.68 -6.45 1.02
N VAL A 47 5.49 -5.89 -0.16
CA VAL A 47 6.02 -6.43 -1.41
C VAL A 47 7.15 -5.53 -1.90
N GLU A 48 8.27 -6.13 -2.27
CA GLU A 48 9.39 -5.38 -2.84
C GLU A 48 8.92 -4.56 -4.04
N MET A 49 9.42 -3.35 -4.17
CA MET A 49 8.99 -2.42 -5.23
C MET A 49 9.27 -2.97 -6.63
N ASP A 50 10.34 -3.74 -6.80
CA ASP A 50 10.65 -4.38 -8.09
C ASP A 50 9.75 -5.58 -8.40
N SER A 51 9.03 -6.08 -7.39
CA SER A 51 8.06 -7.16 -7.56
C SER A 51 6.63 -6.67 -7.70
N TRP A 52 6.41 -5.37 -7.67
CA TRP A 52 5.09 -4.76 -7.83
C TRP A 52 4.95 -4.18 -9.22
N GLY A 53 4.12 -4.80 -10.03
CA GLY A 53 3.94 -4.40 -11.42
C GLY A 53 2.65 -3.61 -11.64
N VAL A 54 2.74 -2.55 -12.43
CA VAL A 54 1.61 -1.77 -12.90
C VAL A 54 1.94 -1.22 -14.28
N ASN A 55 0.98 -1.29 -15.17
CA ASN A 55 1.13 -0.78 -16.53
C ASN A 55 2.39 -1.27 -17.24
N ARG A 56 2.73 -2.57 -17.04
CA ARG A 56 3.87 -3.28 -17.65
C ARG A 56 5.24 -2.83 -17.10
N GLU A 57 5.25 -2.02 -16.03
CA GLU A 57 6.47 -1.59 -15.35
C GLU A 57 6.45 -2.06 -13.90
N ASN A 58 7.60 -2.18 -13.26
CA ASN A 58 7.64 -2.29 -11.80
C ASN A 58 7.68 -0.89 -11.18
N VAL A 59 7.44 -0.82 -9.87
CA VAL A 59 7.35 0.47 -9.16
C VAL A 59 8.67 1.24 -9.21
N VAL A 60 9.81 0.54 -9.15
CA VAL A 60 11.13 1.18 -9.22
C VAL A 60 11.30 1.92 -10.55
N THR A 61 11.02 1.23 -11.66
CA THR A 61 11.11 1.80 -13.01
C THR A 61 10.10 2.92 -13.20
N MET A 62 8.86 2.70 -12.76
CA MET A 62 7.80 3.70 -12.87
C MET A 62 8.15 5.01 -12.17
N ARG A 63 8.64 4.92 -10.94
CA ARG A 63 9.01 6.12 -10.17
C ARG A 63 10.21 6.85 -10.75
N ALA A 64 11.18 6.12 -11.28
CA ALA A 64 12.31 6.73 -11.97
C ALA A 64 11.84 7.50 -13.20
N ARG A 65 10.91 6.92 -13.98
CA ARG A 65 10.32 7.57 -15.14
C ARG A 65 9.51 8.80 -14.74
N GLU A 66 8.68 8.69 -13.70
CA GLU A 66 7.89 9.81 -13.20
C GLU A 66 8.76 10.96 -12.70
N ALA A 67 9.86 10.66 -12.03
CA ALA A 67 10.80 11.66 -11.57
C ALA A 67 11.46 12.40 -12.76
N ALA A 68 11.82 11.65 -13.80
CA ALA A 68 12.38 12.24 -15.03
C ALA A 68 11.33 13.11 -15.74
N ASP A 69 10.08 12.64 -15.83
CA ASP A 69 8.99 13.39 -16.45
C ASP A 69 8.71 14.69 -15.68
N ARG A 70 8.71 14.64 -14.34
CA ARG A 70 8.52 15.84 -13.52
C ARG A 70 9.66 16.84 -13.70
N ALA A 71 10.89 16.37 -13.78
CA ALA A 71 12.03 17.24 -14.04
C ALA A 71 11.94 17.90 -15.41
N ALA A 72 11.55 17.14 -16.44
CA ALA A 72 11.35 17.65 -17.78
C ALA A 72 10.20 18.67 -17.83
N ALA A 73 9.07 18.35 -17.18
CA ALA A 73 7.93 19.27 -17.12
C ALA A 73 8.28 20.57 -16.40
N LYS A 74 9.04 20.47 -15.31
CA LYS A 74 9.50 21.64 -14.55
C LYS A 74 10.42 22.52 -15.38
N LEU A 75 11.28 21.93 -16.20
CA LEU A 75 12.14 22.68 -17.12
C LEU A 75 11.32 23.33 -18.23
N GLY A 76 10.28 22.63 -18.72
CA GLY A 76 9.38 23.16 -19.73
C GLY A 76 8.58 24.36 -19.26
N ASP A 77 8.19 24.39 -17.99
CA ASP A 77 7.44 25.49 -17.40
C ASP A 77 8.22 26.82 -17.36
N LYS A 78 9.52 26.76 -17.54
CA LYS A 78 10.36 27.94 -17.52
C LYS A 78 10.59 28.56 -18.91
N SER A 79 10.10 27.90 -19.92
CA SER A 79 10.28 28.36 -21.29
C SER A 79 9.12 29.27 -21.81
#